data_338cb80fea89f9be50f172add6b76f9f
#
_entry.id   338cb80fea89f9be50f172add6b76f9f
#
_cell.length_a   1.000
_cell.length_b   1.000
_cell.length_c   1.000
_cell.angle_alpha   90.00
_cell.angle_beta   90.00
_cell.angle_gamma   90.00
#
_symmetry.space_group_name_H-M   'P 1'
#
loop_
_entity.id
_entity.type
_entity.pdbx_description
1 polymer ?
#
loop_
_entity_poly.entity_id
_entity_poly.type
_entity_poly.pdbx_seq_one_letter_code
_entity_poly.pdbx_strand_id
1 'polypeptide(L)'
;MQVETRSAPKKPKRNYWKWICLTLISLLILLAGWLYVTVFVLSPQEEPTPSLISNKSNIEFQTSTTKSDLNQLISSYIEELSKEQDIGYKVFVANNVNFTAEAKIFGEPVELRLKFSPKVVDNGNIELSLTDMSVGALPLPVSYVMNYVNKNYKFPEWVTVLPKKEKIYLSLDKLKLKGDTKVRADTLNLKKDDISFTLLVPVK
;
A
#
# COMPACT_ATOMS: atom_id res chain seq x y z
N MET A 1 -54.90 47.23 -55.32
CA MET A 1 -54.18 47.55 -54.10
C MET A 1 -54.01 46.26 -53.35
N GLN A 2 -52.80 45.61 -53.45
CA GLN A 2 -52.51 44.41 -52.67
C GLN A 2 -51.63 44.86 -51.48
N VAL A 3 -52.08 44.51 -50.28
CA VAL A 3 -51.37 44.78 -49.03
C VAL A 3 -50.54 43.59 -48.72
N GLU A 4 -49.18 43.73 -48.87
CA GLU A 4 -48.19 42.76 -48.46
C GLU A 4 -48.07 42.78 -46.94
N THR A 5 -48.53 41.71 -46.31
CA THR A 5 -48.32 41.46 -44.89
C THR A 5 -46.92 40.88 -44.64
N ARG A 6 -45.98 41.76 -44.17
CA ARG A 6 -44.65 41.39 -43.71
C ARG A 6 -44.75 40.48 -42.47
N SER A 7 -44.45 39.22 -42.61
CA SER A 7 -44.31 38.30 -41.49
C SER A 7 -43.04 38.57 -40.73
N ALA A 8 -43.13 38.86 -39.42
CA ALA A 8 -42.02 39.10 -38.53
C ALA A 8 -41.18 37.81 -38.30
N PRO A 9 -39.83 37.88 -38.21
CA PRO A 9 -38.99 36.74 -38.02
C PRO A 9 -39.23 36.14 -36.63
N LYS A 10 -39.51 34.82 -36.54
CA LYS A 10 -39.61 34.04 -35.29
C LYS A 10 -38.23 33.99 -34.63
N LYS A 11 -38.10 34.58 -33.42
CA LYS A 11 -36.93 34.45 -32.57
C LYS A 11 -36.63 32.98 -32.31
N PRO A 12 -35.37 32.49 -32.43
CA PRO A 12 -35.01 31.11 -32.16
C PRO A 12 -35.25 30.80 -30.67
N LYS A 13 -36.00 29.76 -30.37
CA LYS A 13 -36.19 29.25 -29.00
C LYS A 13 -34.85 28.77 -28.50
N ARG A 14 -34.25 29.53 -27.60
CA ARG A 14 -32.97 29.21 -26.94
C ARG A 14 -33.22 27.93 -26.12
N ASN A 15 -32.65 26.80 -26.55
CA ASN A 15 -32.76 25.51 -25.88
C ASN A 15 -31.99 25.51 -24.56
N TYR A 16 -32.58 26.06 -23.50
CA TYR A 16 -32.02 26.09 -22.16
C TYR A 16 -31.62 24.68 -21.65
N TRP A 17 -32.35 23.64 -22.10
CA TRP A 17 -32.10 22.25 -21.78
C TRP A 17 -30.68 21.81 -22.21
N LYS A 18 -30.23 22.21 -23.38
CA LYS A 18 -28.84 21.90 -23.86
C LYS A 18 -27.78 22.55 -23.00
N TRP A 19 -27.99 23.78 -22.54
CA TRP A 19 -27.06 24.48 -21.66
C TRP A 19 -27.05 23.84 -20.26
N ILE A 20 -28.16 23.41 -19.73
CA ILE A 20 -28.26 22.69 -18.45
C ILE A 20 -27.52 21.35 -18.53
N CYS A 21 -27.72 20.56 -19.59
CA CYS A 21 -26.97 19.31 -19.79
C CYS A 21 -25.44 19.56 -19.91
N LEU A 22 -25.02 20.61 -20.61
CA LEU A 22 -23.61 20.93 -20.83
C LEU A 22 -22.92 21.39 -19.52
N THR A 23 -23.60 22.18 -18.70
CA THR A 23 -23.12 22.57 -17.37
C THR A 23 -23.05 21.39 -16.42
N LEU A 24 -24.00 20.46 -16.45
CA LEU A 24 -24.01 19.25 -15.62
C LEU A 24 -22.85 18.31 -16.00
N ILE A 25 -22.61 18.11 -17.29
CA ILE A 25 -21.48 17.30 -17.79
C ILE A 25 -20.14 17.95 -17.40
N SER A 26 -20.01 19.28 -17.54
CA SER A 26 -18.80 20.01 -17.11
C SER A 26 -18.55 19.86 -15.61
N LEU A 27 -19.60 19.96 -14.78
CA LEU A 27 -19.49 19.76 -13.33
C LEU A 27 -19.06 18.33 -12.98
N LEU A 28 -19.59 17.33 -13.68
CA LEU A 28 -19.24 15.91 -13.51
C LEU A 28 -17.76 15.65 -13.86
N ILE A 29 -17.29 16.24 -14.96
CA ILE A 29 -15.86 16.15 -15.38
C ILE A 29 -14.94 16.82 -14.36
N LEU A 30 -15.31 17.99 -13.84
CA LEU A 30 -14.55 18.69 -12.81
C LEU A 30 -14.50 17.90 -11.51
N LEU A 31 -15.62 17.31 -11.10
CA LEU A 31 -15.72 16.48 -9.91
C LEU A 31 -14.89 15.19 -10.04
N ALA A 32 -14.97 14.53 -11.20
CA ALA A 32 -14.15 13.36 -11.52
C ALA A 32 -12.65 13.70 -11.57
N GLY A 33 -12.27 14.83 -12.17
CA GLY A 33 -10.90 15.33 -12.21
C GLY A 33 -10.37 15.67 -10.81
N TRP A 34 -11.18 16.33 -9.98
CA TRP A 34 -10.82 16.64 -8.59
C TRP A 34 -10.62 15.36 -7.76
N LEU A 35 -11.51 14.39 -7.93
CA LEU A 35 -11.43 13.08 -7.26
C LEU A 35 -10.20 12.29 -7.72
N TYR A 36 -9.88 12.34 -9.03
CA TYR A 36 -8.68 11.76 -9.60
C TYR A 36 -7.41 12.38 -9.00
N VAL A 37 -7.33 13.71 -8.93
CA VAL A 37 -6.17 14.43 -8.36
C VAL A 37 -6.02 14.12 -6.86
N THR A 38 -7.09 14.11 -6.07
CA THR A 38 -7.00 13.82 -4.63
C THR A 38 -6.58 12.38 -4.35
N VAL A 39 -7.05 11.41 -5.14
CA VAL A 39 -6.73 10.00 -4.94
C VAL A 39 -5.35 9.63 -5.50
N PHE A 40 -4.98 10.17 -6.67
CA PHE A 40 -3.78 9.72 -7.38
C PHE A 40 -2.58 10.68 -7.30
N VAL A 41 -2.78 11.97 -7.06
CA VAL A 41 -1.68 12.95 -7.10
C VAL A 41 -1.27 13.42 -5.71
N LEU A 42 -2.20 13.66 -4.80
CA LEU A 42 -1.94 14.25 -3.48
C LEU A 42 -1.58 13.25 -2.36
N SER A 43 -1.38 11.97 -2.64
CA SER A 43 -0.84 11.06 -1.63
C SER A 43 0.68 11.27 -1.53
N PRO A 44 1.22 11.91 -0.48
CA PRO A 44 2.65 12.05 -0.29
C PRO A 44 3.25 10.67 -0.09
N GLN A 45 4.15 10.27 -0.98
CA GLN A 45 4.96 9.07 -0.84
C GLN A 45 6.35 9.50 -0.40
N GLU A 46 6.57 9.56 0.90
CA GLU A 46 7.93 9.68 1.42
C GLU A 46 8.65 8.34 1.22
N GLU A 47 9.71 8.37 0.42
CA GLU A 47 10.62 7.22 0.35
C GLU A 47 11.36 7.13 1.68
N PRO A 48 11.41 5.93 2.30
CA PRO A 48 12.21 5.76 3.49
C PRO A 48 13.66 6.02 3.13
N THR A 49 14.22 7.09 3.71
CA THR A 49 15.65 7.38 3.61
C THR A 49 16.41 6.29 4.36
N PRO A 50 17.36 5.58 3.73
CA PRO A 50 18.20 4.61 4.42
C PRO A 50 18.98 5.32 5.53
N SER A 51 18.76 4.94 6.78
CA SER A 51 19.62 5.39 7.85
C SER A 51 20.96 4.67 7.69
N LEU A 52 22.04 5.43 7.49
CA LEU A 52 23.38 4.87 7.56
C LEU A 52 23.55 4.32 8.98
N ILE A 53 23.76 3.00 9.08
CA ILE A 53 24.06 2.36 10.36
C ILE A 53 25.36 2.97 10.84
N SER A 54 25.28 3.83 11.85
CA SER A 54 26.44 4.48 12.46
C SER A 54 27.41 3.40 12.95
N ASN A 55 28.69 3.53 12.62
CA ASN A 55 29.81 2.68 13.05
C ASN A 55 30.09 2.81 14.57
N LYS A 56 29.09 2.55 15.43
CA LYS A 56 29.37 2.15 16.81
C LYS A 56 29.84 0.72 16.78
N SER A 57 30.81 0.37 17.61
CA SER A 57 31.30 -1.01 17.78
C SER A 57 30.14 -1.93 18.08
N ASN A 58 29.61 -2.60 17.06
CA ASN A 58 28.55 -3.58 17.20
C ASN A 58 29.13 -4.97 17.08
N ILE A 59 28.69 -5.90 17.90
CA ILE A 59 28.97 -7.33 17.69
C ILE A 59 27.92 -7.84 16.71
N GLU A 60 28.37 -8.49 15.64
CA GLU A 60 27.51 -9.07 14.60
C GLU A 60 27.27 -10.55 14.90
N PHE A 61 25.99 -10.96 14.99
CA PHE A 61 25.59 -12.35 15.10
C PHE A 61 24.80 -12.74 13.86
N GLN A 62 25.40 -13.58 13.03
CA GLN A 62 24.68 -14.13 11.88
C GLN A 62 23.81 -15.30 12.33
N THR A 63 22.54 -15.29 11.91
CA THR A 63 21.57 -16.34 12.24
C THR A 63 20.80 -16.76 10.99
N SER A 64 20.49 -18.04 10.90
CA SER A 64 19.63 -18.60 9.84
C SER A 64 18.33 -19.10 10.46
N THR A 65 17.25 -19.03 9.68
CA THR A 65 15.92 -19.45 10.10
C THR A 65 15.19 -20.14 8.96
N THR A 66 14.11 -20.83 9.28
CA THR A 66 13.22 -21.46 8.30
C THR A 66 11.97 -20.61 8.08
N LYS A 67 11.21 -20.86 6.98
CA LYS A 67 9.88 -20.26 6.80
C LYS A 67 8.92 -20.57 7.94
N SER A 68 9.03 -21.78 8.52
CA SER A 68 8.20 -22.19 9.66
C SER A 68 8.44 -21.29 10.87
N ASP A 69 9.71 -21.11 11.23
CA ASP A 69 10.08 -20.30 12.41
C ASP A 69 9.77 -18.81 12.16
N LEU A 70 10.00 -18.32 10.93
CA LEU A 70 9.65 -16.96 10.55
C LEU A 70 8.13 -16.72 10.64
N ASN A 71 7.31 -17.69 10.22
CA ASN A 71 5.84 -17.60 10.34
C ASN A 71 5.39 -17.59 11.80
N GLN A 72 6.01 -18.41 12.65
CA GLN A 72 5.72 -18.41 14.08
C GLN A 72 6.05 -17.04 14.71
N LEU A 73 7.20 -16.48 14.36
CA LEU A 73 7.62 -15.15 14.83
C LEU A 73 6.66 -14.06 14.37
N ILE A 74 6.29 -14.05 13.08
CA ILE A 74 5.31 -13.10 12.52
C ILE A 74 3.95 -13.23 13.22
N SER A 75 3.45 -14.45 13.41
CA SER A 75 2.17 -14.70 14.07
C SER A 75 2.18 -14.19 15.51
N SER A 76 3.23 -14.50 16.27
CA SER A 76 3.38 -14.02 17.66
C SER A 76 3.45 -12.49 17.73
N TYR A 77 4.15 -11.85 16.79
CA TYR A 77 4.26 -10.39 16.72
C TYR A 77 2.90 -9.73 16.39
N ILE A 78 2.17 -10.28 15.41
CA ILE A 78 0.83 -9.78 15.04
C ILE A 78 -0.16 -10.00 16.20
N GLU A 79 -0.08 -11.13 16.89
CA GLU A 79 -0.91 -11.41 18.05
C GLU A 79 -0.64 -10.43 19.21
N GLU A 80 0.62 -10.09 19.46
CA GLU A 80 0.98 -9.09 20.47
C GLU A 80 0.43 -7.71 20.11
N LEU A 81 0.58 -7.27 18.86
CA LEU A 81 0.00 -6.03 18.36
C LEU A 81 -1.54 -6.03 18.46
N SER A 82 -2.18 -7.17 18.23
CA SER A 82 -3.65 -7.33 18.30
C SER A 82 -4.23 -7.15 19.69
N LYS A 83 -3.42 -7.29 20.74
CA LYS A 83 -3.85 -6.99 22.12
C LYS A 83 -4.04 -5.49 22.37
N GLU A 84 -3.31 -4.67 21.65
CA GLU A 84 -3.35 -3.22 21.79
C GLU A 84 -4.20 -2.53 20.72
N GLN A 85 -4.38 -3.16 19.57
CA GLN A 85 -5.04 -2.60 18.41
C GLN A 85 -5.84 -3.69 17.68
N ASP A 86 -6.99 -3.33 17.11
CA ASP A 86 -7.72 -4.22 16.21
C ASP A 86 -6.94 -4.38 14.90
N ILE A 87 -6.21 -5.48 14.77
CA ILE A 87 -5.39 -5.82 13.60
C ILE A 87 -6.22 -6.71 12.66
N GLY A 88 -6.88 -6.09 11.70
CA GLY A 88 -7.77 -6.78 10.76
C GLY A 88 -7.05 -7.52 9.61
N TYR A 89 -5.78 -7.96 9.79
CA TYR A 89 -5.04 -8.65 8.74
C TYR A 89 -4.19 -9.81 9.27
N LYS A 90 -3.80 -10.69 8.34
CA LYS A 90 -2.88 -11.82 8.56
C LYS A 90 -1.74 -11.75 7.56
N VAL A 91 -0.53 -12.14 7.99
CA VAL A 91 0.65 -12.27 7.13
C VAL A 91 1.18 -13.69 7.24
N PHE A 92 1.49 -14.30 6.09
CA PHE A 92 2.02 -15.65 6.00
C PHE A 92 3.08 -15.75 4.91
N VAL A 93 4.22 -16.36 5.25
CA VAL A 93 5.36 -16.58 4.35
C VAL A 93 5.35 -18.01 3.83
N ALA A 94 5.21 -18.15 2.50
CA ALA A 94 5.36 -19.41 1.77
C ALA A 94 6.48 -19.24 0.73
N ASN A 95 6.21 -19.42 -0.56
CA ASN A 95 7.15 -19.03 -1.62
C ASN A 95 7.11 -17.52 -1.92
N ASN A 96 6.11 -16.85 -1.38
CA ASN A 96 5.87 -15.40 -1.41
C ASN A 96 5.43 -14.97 0.00
N VAL A 97 5.47 -13.68 0.27
CA VAL A 97 4.83 -13.08 1.44
C VAL A 97 3.37 -12.81 1.08
N ASN A 98 2.45 -13.45 1.82
CA ASN A 98 1.02 -13.33 1.60
C ASN A 98 0.41 -12.45 2.68
N PHE A 99 -0.33 -11.44 2.29
CA PHE A 99 -1.14 -10.58 3.14
C PHE A 99 -2.61 -10.86 2.85
N THR A 100 -3.38 -11.11 3.89
CA THR A 100 -4.83 -11.34 3.78
C THR A 100 -5.55 -10.47 4.79
N ALA A 101 -6.62 -9.81 4.36
CA ALA A 101 -7.44 -8.96 5.21
C ALA A 101 -8.91 -8.99 4.74
N GLU A 102 -9.83 -8.58 5.61
CA GLU A 102 -11.21 -8.31 5.23
C GLU A 102 -11.40 -6.81 5.00
N ALA A 103 -11.74 -6.41 3.79
CA ALA A 103 -12.08 -5.04 3.43
C ALA A 103 -13.60 -4.87 3.34
N LYS A 104 -14.13 -3.74 3.83
CA LYS A 104 -15.53 -3.38 3.60
C LYS A 104 -15.61 -2.54 2.31
N ILE A 105 -16.15 -3.14 1.25
CA ILE A 105 -16.31 -2.49 -0.05
C ILE A 105 -17.80 -2.43 -0.35
N PHE A 106 -18.33 -1.21 -0.54
CA PHE A 106 -19.77 -0.95 -0.72
C PHE A 106 -20.67 -1.49 0.42
N GLY A 107 -20.11 -1.60 1.65
CA GLY A 107 -20.82 -2.12 2.83
C GLY A 107 -20.72 -3.63 3.02
N GLU A 108 -20.24 -4.37 2.04
CA GLU A 108 -20.06 -5.83 2.09
C GLU A 108 -18.64 -6.22 2.47
N PRO A 109 -18.45 -7.27 3.30
CA PRO A 109 -17.13 -7.79 3.61
C PRO A 109 -16.56 -8.53 2.39
N VAL A 110 -15.40 -8.11 1.93
CA VAL A 110 -14.69 -8.69 0.78
C VAL A 110 -13.30 -9.10 1.22
N GLU A 111 -12.91 -10.33 0.90
CA GLU A 111 -11.56 -10.80 1.17
C GLU A 111 -10.54 -10.15 0.23
N LEU A 112 -9.54 -9.53 0.83
CA LEU A 112 -8.39 -8.94 0.16
C LEU A 112 -7.19 -9.87 0.32
N ARG A 113 -6.58 -10.29 -0.79
CA ARG A 113 -5.34 -11.07 -0.80
C ARG A 113 -4.30 -10.38 -1.65
N LEU A 114 -3.11 -10.18 -1.08
CA LEU A 114 -1.96 -9.62 -1.78
C LEU A 114 -0.78 -10.58 -1.63
N LYS A 115 -0.06 -10.84 -2.73
CA LYS A 115 1.17 -11.66 -2.73
C LYS A 115 2.34 -10.78 -3.12
N PHE A 116 3.41 -10.87 -2.37
CA PHE A 116 4.61 -10.08 -2.59
C PHE A 116 5.83 -10.98 -2.75
N SER A 117 6.71 -10.62 -3.67
CA SER A 117 8.05 -11.19 -3.80
C SER A 117 9.01 -10.34 -2.96
N PRO A 118 9.69 -10.92 -1.96
CA PRO A 118 10.66 -10.19 -1.16
C PRO A 118 12.01 -10.10 -1.87
N LYS A 119 12.70 -8.99 -1.65
CA LYS A 119 14.08 -8.75 -2.06
C LYS A 119 14.82 -8.01 -0.96
N VAL A 120 16.00 -8.51 -0.58
CA VAL A 120 16.91 -7.76 0.28
C VAL A 120 17.54 -6.64 -0.54
N VAL A 121 17.57 -5.43 0.01
CA VAL A 121 18.23 -4.26 -0.59
C VAL A 121 19.56 -3.96 0.09
N ASP A 122 20.41 -3.14 -0.54
CA ASP A 122 21.82 -2.97 -0.19
C ASP A 122 22.10 -2.58 1.27
N ASN A 123 21.14 -1.96 1.95
CA ASN A 123 21.26 -1.61 3.37
C ASN A 123 20.77 -2.70 4.34
N GLY A 124 20.42 -3.88 3.83
CA GLY A 124 19.87 -4.99 4.62
C GLY A 124 18.40 -4.83 5.02
N ASN A 125 17.70 -3.86 4.46
CA ASN A 125 16.24 -3.73 4.53
C ASN A 125 15.58 -4.64 3.49
N ILE A 126 14.26 -4.76 3.52
CA ILE A 126 13.54 -5.65 2.61
C ILE A 126 12.53 -4.84 1.79
N GLU A 127 12.56 -5.04 0.49
CA GLU A 127 11.54 -4.56 -0.44
C GLU A 127 10.61 -5.71 -0.82
N LEU A 128 9.31 -5.53 -0.66
CA LEU A 128 8.28 -6.46 -1.06
C LEU A 128 7.59 -5.92 -2.32
N SER A 129 7.82 -6.52 -3.47
CA SER A 129 7.16 -6.15 -4.73
C SER A 129 5.88 -6.97 -4.91
N LEU A 130 4.76 -6.31 -5.21
CA LEU A 130 3.49 -7.00 -5.46
C LEU A 130 3.60 -7.88 -6.72
N THR A 131 3.18 -9.12 -6.61
CA THR A 131 3.20 -10.10 -7.73
C THR A 131 1.80 -10.58 -8.11
N ASP A 132 0.86 -10.54 -7.17
CA ASP A 132 -0.51 -10.98 -7.40
C ASP A 132 -1.46 -10.29 -6.42
N MET A 133 -2.68 -10.04 -6.83
CA MET A 133 -3.71 -9.38 -6.05
C MET A 133 -5.09 -9.94 -6.37
N SER A 134 -5.92 -10.13 -5.34
CA SER A 134 -7.32 -10.48 -5.47
C SER A 134 -8.15 -9.70 -4.44
N VAL A 135 -9.27 -9.14 -4.88
CA VAL A 135 -10.25 -8.44 -4.03
C VAL A 135 -11.62 -9.03 -4.33
N GLY A 136 -11.89 -10.20 -3.75
CA GLY A 136 -13.07 -10.98 -4.13
C GLY A 136 -13.12 -11.20 -5.64
N ALA A 137 -14.23 -10.83 -6.29
CA ALA A 137 -14.42 -10.88 -7.74
C ALA A 137 -14.24 -9.51 -8.43
N LEU A 138 -13.76 -8.48 -7.70
CA LEU A 138 -13.70 -7.11 -8.21
C LEU A 138 -12.37 -6.82 -8.91
N PRO A 139 -12.38 -6.37 -10.18
CA PRO A 139 -11.18 -5.93 -10.90
C PRO A 139 -10.81 -4.50 -10.50
N LEU A 140 -10.13 -4.33 -9.37
CA LEU A 140 -9.70 -3.02 -8.88
C LEU A 140 -8.25 -2.71 -9.29
N PRO A 141 -7.89 -1.43 -9.56
CA PRO A 141 -6.51 -1.04 -9.78
C PRO A 141 -5.63 -1.31 -8.54
N VAL A 142 -4.42 -1.83 -8.75
CA VAL A 142 -3.47 -2.17 -7.67
C VAL A 142 -3.19 -0.98 -6.76
N SER A 143 -2.88 0.17 -7.34
CA SER A 143 -2.57 1.38 -6.57
C SER A 143 -3.73 1.84 -5.69
N TYR A 144 -4.98 1.64 -6.15
CA TYR A 144 -6.17 1.94 -5.35
C TYR A 144 -6.27 1.02 -4.13
N VAL A 145 -6.09 -0.30 -4.34
CA VAL A 145 -6.15 -1.30 -3.27
C VAL A 145 -5.03 -1.09 -2.26
N MET A 146 -3.80 -0.85 -2.71
CA MET A 146 -2.68 -0.56 -1.81
C MET A 146 -2.85 0.76 -1.05
N ASN A 147 -3.47 1.78 -1.64
CA ASN A 147 -3.86 3.00 -0.92
C ASN A 147 -4.92 2.71 0.14
N TYR A 148 -5.91 1.87 -0.17
CA TYR A 148 -6.91 1.43 0.80
C TYR A 148 -6.24 0.72 1.98
N VAL A 149 -5.34 -0.23 1.70
CA VAL A 149 -4.57 -0.95 2.72
C VAL A 149 -3.77 0.03 3.59
N ASN A 150 -3.05 0.96 3.00
CA ASN A 150 -2.25 1.95 3.73
C ASN A 150 -3.07 2.86 4.64
N LYS A 151 -4.32 3.18 4.25
CA LYS A 151 -5.19 4.09 5.02
C LYS A 151 -6.01 3.40 6.10
N ASN A 152 -6.40 2.14 5.89
CA ASN A 152 -7.37 1.46 6.75
C ASN A 152 -6.74 0.47 7.71
N TYR A 153 -5.49 0.05 7.47
CA TYR A 153 -4.76 -0.83 8.39
C TYR A 153 -3.60 -0.10 9.03
N LYS A 154 -3.38 -0.37 10.31
CA LYS A 154 -2.26 0.19 11.06
C LYS A 154 -1.05 -0.70 10.89
N PHE A 155 0.03 -0.14 10.41
CA PHE A 155 1.33 -0.80 10.30
C PHE A 155 2.32 -0.21 11.30
N PRO A 156 3.30 -1.01 11.77
CA PRO A 156 4.41 -0.49 12.57
C PRO A 156 5.24 0.55 11.80
N GLU A 157 5.95 1.43 12.51
CA GLU A 157 6.78 2.51 11.93
C GLU A 157 7.86 2.02 10.95
N TRP A 158 8.28 0.76 11.08
CA TRP A 158 9.27 0.14 10.19
C TRP A 158 8.68 -0.43 8.89
N VAL A 159 7.35 -0.37 8.71
CA VAL A 159 6.64 -0.81 7.51
C VAL A 159 6.12 0.40 6.75
N THR A 160 6.58 0.60 5.53
CA THR A 160 6.13 1.68 4.63
C THR A 160 5.46 1.11 3.40
N VAL A 161 4.19 1.41 3.20
CA VAL A 161 3.45 1.03 1.99
C VAL A 161 3.64 2.10 0.92
N LEU A 162 4.03 1.70 -0.29
CA LEU A 162 4.29 2.55 -1.45
C LEU A 162 3.30 2.23 -2.59
N PRO A 163 2.05 2.70 -2.54
CA PRO A 163 1.00 2.32 -3.47
C PRO A 163 1.32 2.59 -4.94
N LYS A 164 1.93 3.73 -5.26
CA LYS A 164 2.29 4.09 -6.65
C LYS A 164 3.40 3.21 -7.23
N LYS A 165 4.25 2.64 -6.37
CA LYS A 165 5.33 1.72 -6.75
C LYS A 165 4.92 0.25 -6.65
N GLU A 166 3.71 -0.03 -6.16
CA GLU A 166 3.19 -1.37 -5.91
C GLU A 166 4.12 -2.20 -5.00
N LYS A 167 4.68 -1.54 -3.98
CA LYS A 167 5.68 -2.10 -3.08
C LYS A 167 5.37 -1.81 -1.62
N ILE A 168 5.91 -2.65 -0.75
CA ILE A 168 6.04 -2.39 0.68
C ILE A 168 7.53 -2.42 1.02
N TYR A 169 7.99 -1.43 1.78
CA TYR A 169 9.35 -1.35 2.25
C TYR A 169 9.40 -1.63 3.75
N LEU A 170 10.26 -2.56 4.16
CA LEU A 170 10.48 -2.95 5.54
C LEU A 170 11.83 -2.40 6.00
N SER A 171 11.82 -1.35 6.81
CA SER A 171 12.99 -0.70 7.39
C SER A 171 13.45 -1.47 8.61
N LEU A 172 14.21 -2.57 8.45
CA LEU A 172 14.66 -3.42 9.56
C LEU A 172 15.60 -2.68 10.52
N ASP A 173 16.28 -1.65 10.03
CA ASP A 173 17.10 -0.74 10.82
C ASP A 173 16.30 0.08 11.85
N LYS A 174 14.99 0.24 11.63
CA LYS A 174 14.02 0.90 12.54
C LYS A 174 13.28 -0.07 13.44
N LEU A 175 13.44 -1.38 13.22
CA LEU A 175 12.82 -2.40 14.06
C LEU A 175 13.44 -2.38 15.46
N LYS A 176 12.63 -2.05 16.45
CA LYS A 176 13.07 -1.94 17.86
C LYS A 176 13.07 -3.33 18.51
N LEU A 177 14.25 -3.88 18.71
CA LEU A 177 14.46 -5.07 19.54
C LEU A 177 14.96 -4.67 20.94
N LYS A 178 14.91 -5.64 21.88
CA LYS A 178 15.44 -5.42 23.23
C LYS A 178 16.94 -5.08 23.18
N GLY A 179 17.37 -4.10 23.96
CA GLY A 179 18.79 -3.73 24.09
C GLY A 179 19.38 -2.96 22.89
N ASP A 180 18.56 -2.18 22.18
CA ASP A 180 18.95 -1.42 20.99
C ASP A 180 19.57 -2.27 19.86
N THR A 181 19.35 -3.58 19.89
CA THR A 181 19.76 -4.51 18.84
C THR A 181 19.05 -4.16 17.53
N LYS A 182 19.81 -4.07 16.45
CA LYS A 182 19.30 -3.87 15.09
C LYS A 182 19.35 -5.16 14.31
N VAL A 183 18.52 -5.25 13.26
CA VAL A 183 18.45 -6.40 12.36
C VAL A 183 18.79 -5.96 10.96
N ARG A 184 19.54 -6.79 10.24
CA ARG A 184 19.84 -6.66 8.82
C ARG A 184 19.53 -7.98 8.14
N ALA A 185 18.76 -7.97 7.07
CA ALA A 185 18.59 -9.15 6.24
C ALA A 185 19.82 -9.37 5.36
N ASP A 186 20.32 -10.60 5.31
CA ASP A 186 21.43 -10.99 4.45
C ASP A 186 20.92 -11.78 3.24
N THR A 187 20.10 -12.81 3.47
CA THR A 187 19.50 -13.63 2.41
C THR A 187 18.01 -13.84 2.71
N LEU A 188 17.20 -13.79 1.66
CA LEU A 188 15.75 -14.06 1.75
C LEU A 188 15.26 -14.82 0.51
N ASN A 189 15.72 -16.08 0.38
CA ASN A 189 15.31 -16.95 -0.71
C ASN A 189 14.22 -17.92 -0.24
N LEU A 190 12.96 -17.48 -0.34
CA LEU A 190 11.81 -18.24 0.14
C LEU A 190 11.59 -19.56 -0.63
N LYS A 191 12.03 -19.66 -1.90
CA LYS A 191 11.89 -20.90 -2.69
C LYS A 191 12.80 -22.01 -2.20
N LYS A 192 14.01 -21.66 -1.74
CA LYS A 192 15.01 -22.60 -1.22
C LYS A 192 14.96 -22.76 0.30
N ASP A 193 14.09 -22.01 0.98
CA ASP A 193 14.04 -21.89 2.45
C ASP A 193 15.40 -21.42 3.04
N ASP A 194 16.09 -20.57 2.30
CA ASP A 194 17.38 -20.00 2.68
C ASP A 194 17.12 -18.56 3.16
N ILE A 195 17.05 -18.40 4.47
CA ILE A 195 16.71 -17.16 5.15
C ILE A 195 17.74 -16.88 6.21
N SER A 196 18.46 -15.75 6.10
CA SER A 196 19.47 -15.35 7.07
C SER A 196 19.41 -13.87 7.40
N PHE A 197 19.75 -13.57 8.65
CA PHE A 197 19.78 -12.22 9.20
C PHE A 197 21.05 -12.02 10.01
N THR A 198 21.53 -10.79 10.09
CA THR A 198 22.58 -10.36 11.02
C THR A 198 21.95 -9.48 12.10
N LEU A 199 22.17 -9.87 13.36
CA LEU A 199 21.84 -9.08 14.53
C LEU A 199 23.03 -8.21 14.91
N LEU A 200 22.81 -6.90 15.03
CA LEU A 200 23.80 -5.90 15.39
C LEU A 200 23.56 -5.48 16.85
N VAL A 201 24.37 -6.04 17.75
CA VAL A 201 24.26 -5.79 19.20
C VAL A 201 25.26 -4.70 19.58
N PRO A 202 24.80 -3.53 20.07
CA PRO A 202 25.71 -2.47 20.48
C PRO A 202 26.50 -2.87 21.73
N VAL A 203 27.81 -2.66 21.70
CA VAL A 203 28.67 -2.81 22.87
C VAL A 203 28.76 -1.45 23.57
N LYS A 204 28.54 -1.47 24.89
CA LYS A 204 28.71 -0.28 25.74
C LYS A 204 30.18 -0.02 26.06
#